data_b6dd9bba474859610f43f4c3a17b94c3
#
_entry.id   b6dd9bba474859610f43f4c3a17b94c3
#
_cell.length_a   1.000
_cell.length_b   1.000
_cell.length_c   1.000
_cell.angle_alpha   90.00
_cell.angle_beta   90.00
_cell.angle_gamma   90.00
#
_symmetry.space_group_name_H-M   'P 1'
#
loop_
_entity.id
_entity.type
_entity.pdbx_description
1 polymer ?
#
loop_
_entity_poly.entity_id
_entity_poly.type
_entity_poly.pdbx_seq_one_letter_code
_entity_poly.pdbx_strand_id
1 'polypeptide(L)'
;ASSGIGLATAAVFIESGYTVINLSRSACDVDGVTNITCDLADPNFLPHIETTLLAGIAEAGTLCLVHNAARLAHDCVAEISPEELRSVYEINLIAPTVLNRMLLPYMSPGSSILYVGSTLGEKAVPGSFSYVTSKHASIGMMRATCQDLAGSGVHTACINPGFTDTEMLRDHIPADVMPEIAQMSAYGRLIEPSEIARILLFAAQTPVING
;
A
#
# COMPACT_ATOMS: atom_id res chain seq x y z
N ALA A 1 -4.42 -2.75 7.31
CA ALA A 1 -3.24 -2.52 8.19
C ALA A 1 -3.16 -3.54 9.34
N SER A 2 -3.58 -4.80 9.13
CA SER A 2 -3.63 -5.82 10.19
C SER A 2 -2.30 -6.56 10.43
N SER A 3 -1.30 -6.41 9.55
CA SER A 3 0.01 -7.04 9.67
C SER A 3 1.10 -6.26 8.91
N GLY A 4 2.35 -6.67 9.09
CA GLY A 4 3.51 -6.21 8.33
C GLY A 4 3.66 -4.68 8.28
N ILE A 5 3.98 -4.16 7.10
CA ILE A 5 4.18 -2.72 6.87
C ILE A 5 2.93 -1.92 7.26
N GLY A 6 1.73 -2.42 6.95
CA GLY A 6 0.49 -1.72 7.26
C GLY A 6 0.26 -1.54 8.77
N LEU A 7 0.51 -2.59 9.57
CA LEU A 7 0.42 -2.53 11.03
C LEU A 7 1.42 -1.53 11.62
N ALA A 8 2.67 -1.60 11.18
CA ALA A 8 3.71 -0.68 11.61
C ALA A 8 3.40 0.78 11.21
N THR A 9 2.81 0.97 10.01
CA THR A 9 2.38 2.29 9.54
C THR A 9 1.27 2.85 10.44
N ALA A 10 0.28 2.05 10.77
CA ALA A 10 -0.80 2.47 11.68
C ALA A 10 -0.24 2.94 13.03
N ALA A 11 0.68 2.17 13.63
CA ALA A 11 1.31 2.53 14.90
C ALA A 11 2.08 3.86 14.82
N VAL A 12 2.96 4.01 13.81
CA VAL A 12 3.77 5.22 13.63
C VAL A 12 2.91 6.46 13.38
N PHE A 13 1.81 6.33 12.62
CA PHE A 13 0.91 7.45 12.36
C PHE A 13 0.09 7.82 13.61
N ILE A 14 -0.40 6.85 14.40
CA ILE A 14 -1.06 7.12 15.70
C ILE A 14 -0.11 7.85 16.64
N GLU A 15 1.13 7.37 16.82
CA GLU A 15 2.16 8.01 17.64
C GLU A 15 2.47 9.44 17.19
N SER A 16 2.30 9.72 15.91
CA SER A 16 2.51 11.04 15.30
C SER A 16 1.27 11.95 15.32
N GLY A 17 0.20 11.54 16.01
CA GLY A 17 -1.02 12.34 16.23
C GLY A 17 -2.04 12.27 15.08
N TYR A 18 -1.92 11.32 14.16
CA TYR A 18 -2.93 11.10 13.14
C TYR A 18 -4.11 10.30 13.69
N THR A 19 -5.32 10.61 13.22
CA THR A 19 -6.45 9.68 13.30
C THR A 19 -6.28 8.65 12.19
N VAL A 20 -6.27 7.37 12.53
CA VAL A 20 -6.00 6.28 11.57
C VAL A 20 -7.25 5.44 11.36
N ILE A 21 -7.62 5.23 10.09
CA ILE A 21 -8.68 4.31 9.68
C ILE A 21 -8.06 3.15 8.91
N ASN A 22 -8.28 1.94 9.39
CA ASN A 22 -7.86 0.71 8.74
C ASN A 22 -8.97 0.15 7.86
N LEU A 23 -8.69 -0.02 6.57
CA LEU A 23 -9.51 -0.77 5.63
C LEU A 23 -8.84 -2.11 5.34
N SER A 24 -9.33 -3.19 5.91
CA SER A 24 -8.83 -4.55 5.66
C SER A 24 -9.81 -5.62 6.15
N ARG A 25 -9.55 -6.86 5.77
CA ARG A 25 -10.38 -8.02 6.18
C ARG A 25 -10.29 -8.31 7.68
N SER A 26 -9.18 -7.96 8.31
CA SER A 26 -8.91 -8.19 9.72
C SER A 26 -8.67 -6.89 10.46
N ALA A 27 -9.01 -6.83 11.74
CA ALA A 27 -8.73 -5.67 12.57
C ALA A 27 -7.23 -5.39 12.70
N CYS A 28 -6.91 -4.12 12.88
CA CYS A 28 -5.58 -3.65 13.30
C CYS A 28 -5.57 -3.55 14.82
N ASP A 29 -4.65 -4.23 15.48
CA ASP A 29 -4.55 -4.30 16.94
C ASP A 29 -3.78 -3.12 17.56
N VAL A 30 -3.67 -2.00 16.86
CA VAL A 30 -3.08 -0.76 17.39
C VAL A 30 -4.18 0.06 18.05
N ASP A 31 -3.97 0.44 19.30
CA ASP A 31 -4.90 1.27 20.05
C ASP A 31 -5.16 2.60 19.32
N GLY A 32 -6.41 3.02 19.29
CA GLY A 32 -6.84 4.25 18.63
C GLY A 32 -7.12 4.13 17.13
N VAL A 33 -6.87 2.98 16.50
CA VAL A 33 -7.22 2.74 15.09
C VAL A 33 -8.69 2.42 14.93
N THR A 34 -9.38 3.15 14.06
CA THR A 34 -10.73 2.82 13.63
C THR A 34 -10.69 1.72 12.58
N ASN A 35 -11.32 0.59 12.85
CA ASN A 35 -11.35 -0.55 11.94
C ASN A 35 -12.64 -0.58 11.11
N ILE A 36 -12.52 -0.59 9.78
CA ILE A 36 -13.62 -0.82 8.84
C ILE A 36 -13.30 -2.12 8.10
N THR A 37 -14.07 -3.17 8.38
CA THR A 37 -13.88 -4.47 7.71
C THR A 37 -14.26 -4.35 6.24
N CYS A 38 -13.30 -4.70 5.36
CA CYS A 38 -13.44 -4.57 3.92
C CYS A 38 -12.58 -5.61 3.21
N ASP A 39 -13.14 -6.31 2.23
CA ASP A 39 -12.37 -7.12 1.29
C ASP A 39 -12.16 -6.33 0.00
N LEU A 40 -10.95 -5.85 -0.21
CA LEU A 40 -10.56 -5.11 -1.41
C LEU A 40 -10.50 -5.99 -2.68
N ALA A 41 -10.68 -7.30 -2.55
CA ALA A 41 -10.84 -8.21 -3.68
C ALA A 41 -12.30 -8.26 -4.20
N ASP A 42 -13.26 -7.76 -3.42
CA ASP A 42 -14.64 -7.64 -3.86
C ASP A 42 -14.80 -6.40 -4.75
N PRO A 43 -15.16 -6.52 -6.03
CA PRO A 43 -15.37 -5.36 -6.90
C PRO A 43 -16.45 -4.39 -6.39
N ASN A 44 -17.32 -4.85 -5.50
CA ASN A 44 -18.42 -4.09 -4.92
C ASN A 44 -18.16 -3.64 -3.47
N PHE A 45 -16.92 -3.61 -3.01
CA PHE A 45 -16.59 -3.25 -1.62
C PHE A 45 -17.02 -1.83 -1.25
N LEU A 46 -16.96 -0.88 -2.20
CA LEU A 46 -17.13 0.56 -1.91
C LEU A 46 -18.47 0.91 -1.27
N PRO A 47 -19.66 0.49 -1.79
CA PRO A 47 -20.94 0.81 -1.17
C PRO A 47 -21.06 0.35 0.30
N HIS A 48 -20.32 -0.69 0.68
CA HIS A 48 -20.37 -1.23 2.04
C HIS A 48 -19.58 -0.40 3.06
N ILE A 49 -18.60 0.38 2.61
CA ILE A 49 -17.72 1.15 3.50
C ILE A 49 -17.91 2.67 3.38
N GLU A 50 -18.48 3.17 2.28
CA GLU A 50 -18.51 4.58 1.90
C GLU A 50 -19.05 5.47 3.02
N THR A 51 -20.24 5.18 3.54
CA THR A 51 -20.85 5.99 4.59
C THR A 51 -20.00 6.06 5.85
N THR A 52 -19.46 4.93 6.30
CA THR A 52 -18.65 4.87 7.52
C THR A 52 -17.29 5.55 7.31
N LEU A 53 -16.68 5.37 6.14
CA LEU A 53 -15.41 5.99 5.81
C LEU A 53 -15.53 7.51 5.70
N LEU A 54 -16.58 8.02 5.03
CA LEU A 54 -16.84 9.46 4.91
C LEU A 54 -17.14 10.10 6.26
N ALA A 55 -17.91 9.43 7.13
CA ALA A 55 -18.12 9.91 8.49
C ALA A 55 -16.81 9.98 9.29
N GLY A 56 -15.91 9.02 9.10
CA GLY A 56 -14.62 9.00 9.80
C GLY A 56 -13.63 10.09 9.37
N ILE A 57 -13.82 10.69 8.19
CA ILE A 57 -12.94 11.76 7.67
C ILE A 57 -13.61 13.15 7.68
N ALA A 58 -14.85 13.26 8.14
CA ALA A 58 -15.66 14.49 8.02
C ALA A 58 -15.00 15.73 8.63
N GLU A 59 -14.28 15.56 9.73
CA GLU A 59 -13.59 16.65 10.43
C GLU A 59 -12.09 16.75 10.09
N ALA A 60 -11.61 15.97 9.10
CA ALA A 60 -10.20 15.96 8.74
C ALA A 60 -9.82 17.23 7.96
N GLY A 61 -8.77 17.93 8.40
CA GLY A 61 -8.19 19.06 7.67
C GLY A 61 -7.41 18.63 6.43
N THR A 62 -6.66 17.53 6.55
CA THR A 62 -5.89 16.90 5.46
C THR A 62 -6.02 15.38 5.55
N LEU A 63 -5.87 14.71 4.43
CA LEU A 63 -5.93 13.25 4.35
C LEU A 63 -4.59 12.69 3.86
N CYS A 64 -4.15 11.60 4.46
CA CYS A 64 -3.06 10.76 3.95
C CYS A 64 -3.63 9.38 3.59
N LEU A 65 -3.77 9.09 2.30
CA LEU A 65 -4.22 7.79 1.81
C LEU A 65 -3.01 6.91 1.52
N VAL A 66 -2.87 5.80 2.25
CA VAL A 66 -1.76 4.84 2.07
C VAL A 66 -2.26 3.56 1.44
N HIS A 67 -1.90 3.31 0.20
CA HIS A 67 -2.16 2.06 -0.50
C HIS A 67 -1.09 1.02 -0.15
N ASN A 68 -1.36 0.24 0.91
CA ASN A 68 -0.46 -0.80 1.39
C ASN A 68 -0.94 -2.22 1.04
N ALA A 69 -2.26 -2.43 0.94
CA ALA A 69 -2.80 -3.74 0.64
C ALA A 69 -2.27 -4.25 -0.72
N ALA A 70 -1.81 -5.49 -0.73
CA ALA A 70 -1.35 -6.13 -1.95
C ALA A 70 -1.54 -7.64 -1.86
N ARG A 71 -1.68 -8.28 -3.02
CA ARG A 71 -1.63 -9.72 -3.21
C ARG A 71 -0.38 -10.07 -3.99
N LEU A 72 0.44 -10.95 -3.43
CA LEU A 72 1.53 -11.64 -4.11
C LEU A 72 1.07 -13.07 -4.40
N ALA A 73 1.25 -13.53 -5.63
CA ALA A 73 0.97 -14.90 -6.04
C ALA A 73 2.22 -15.54 -6.65
N HIS A 74 2.34 -16.84 -6.51
CA HIS A 74 3.33 -17.63 -7.24
C HIS A 74 2.73 -18.03 -8.59
N ASP A 75 3.18 -17.38 -9.65
CA ASP A 75 2.65 -17.60 -11.00
C ASP A 75 3.68 -17.28 -12.09
N CYS A 76 3.45 -17.78 -13.27
CA CYS A 76 4.27 -17.48 -14.44
C CYS A 76 3.38 -17.26 -15.69
N VAL A 77 3.95 -16.65 -16.72
CA VAL A 77 3.24 -16.30 -17.94
C VAL A 77 2.63 -17.50 -18.67
N ALA A 78 3.22 -18.69 -18.51
CA ALA A 78 2.76 -19.90 -19.18
C ALA A 78 1.53 -20.56 -18.52
N GLU A 79 1.28 -20.26 -17.24
CA GLU A 79 0.33 -21.01 -16.40
C GLU A 79 -0.76 -20.13 -15.78
N ILE A 80 -0.51 -18.83 -15.63
CA ILE A 80 -1.47 -17.94 -14.97
C ILE A 80 -2.79 -17.87 -15.75
N SER A 81 -3.89 -18.11 -15.05
CA SER A 81 -5.22 -17.91 -15.62
C SER A 81 -5.60 -16.42 -15.66
N PRO A 82 -6.47 -16.00 -16.60
CA PRO A 82 -7.01 -14.65 -16.60
C PRO A 82 -7.73 -14.27 -15.29
N GLU A 83 -8.35 -15.23 -14.64
CA GLU A 83 -9.08 -15.07 -13.37
C GLU A 83 -8.11 -14.74 -12.22
N GLU A 84 -6.99 -15.46 -12.12
CA GLU A 84 -5.94 -15.21 -11.12
C GLU A 84 -5.28 -13.86 -11.35
N LEU A 85 -4.98 -13.51 -12.60
CA LEU A 85 -4.43 -12.19 -12.94
C LEU A 85 -5.38 -11.06 -12.53
N ARG A 86 -6.69 -11.18 -12.86
CA ARG A 86 -7.70 -10.20 -12.43
C ARG A 86 -7.77 -10.07 -10.91
N SER A 87 -7.69 -11.17 -10.18
CA SER A 87 -7.72 -11.19 -8.72
C SER A 87 -6.54 -10.44 -8.09
N VAL A 88 -5.34 -10.54 -8.65
CA VAL A 88 -4.19 -9.74 -8.21
C VAL A 88 -4.39 -8.26 -8.54
N TYR A 89 -4.85 -7.96 -9.77
CA TYR A 89 -5.06 -6.59 -10.20
C TYR A 89 -6.21 -5.91 -9.45
N GLU A 90 -7.23 -6.65 -9.04
CA GLU A 90 -8.33 -6.09 -8.24
C GLU A 90 -7.79 -5.43 -6.98
N ILE A 91 -6.97 -6.14 -6.21
CA ILE A 91 -6.40 -5.62 -4.96
C ILE A 91 -5.30 -4.59 -5.23
N ASN A 92 -4.38 -4.88 -6.17
CA ASN A 92 -3.16 -4.09 -6.30
C ASN A 92 -3.35 -2.80 -7.13
N LEU A 93 -4.39 -2.72 -7.97
CA LEU A 93 -4.61 -1.61 -8.91
C LEU A 93 -6.03 -1.04 -8.87
N ILE A 94 -7.05 -1.90 -8.96
CA ILE A 94 -8.43 -1.42 -9.10
C ILE A 94 -8.91 -0.81 -7.78
N ALA A 95 -8.76 -1.50 -6.65
CA ALA A 95 -9.16 -0.98 -5.35
C ALA A 95 -8.46 0.35 -5.00
N PRO A 96 -7.13 0.53 -5.19
CA PRO A 96 -6.49 1.84 -5.09
C PRO A 96 -7.13 2.92 -5.97
N THR A 97 -7.46 2.60 -7.22
CA THR A 97 -8.09 3.55 -8.15
C THR A 97 -9.48 3.98 -7.65
N VAL A 98 -10.27 3.01 -7.19
CA VAL A 98 -11.61 3.26 -6.64
C VAL A 98 -11.54 4.16 -5.40
N LEU A 99 -10.62 3.87 -4.47
CA LEU A 99 -10.40 4.68 -3.26
C LEU A 99 -9.87 6.08 -3.59
N ASN A 100 -8.95 6.22 -4.52
CA ASN A 100 -8.50 7.54 -4.99
C ASN A 100 -9.69 8.37 -5.50
N ARG A 101 -10.47 7.81 -6.43
CA ARG A 101 -11.64 8.49 -7.01
C ARG A 101 -12.65 8.92 -5.94
N MET A 102 -12.89 8.07 -4.93
CA MET A 102 -13.83 8.35 -3.86
C MET A 102 -13.32 9.47 -2.94
N LEU A 103 -12.02 9.43 -2.56
CA LEU A 103 -11.48 10.33 -1.53
C LEU A 103 -10.96 11.65 -2.07
N LEU A 104 -10.57 11.74 -3.34
CA LEU A 104 -10.05 12.98 -3.95
C LEU A 104 -10.92 14.22 -3.71
N PRO A 105 -12.27 14.16 -3.78
CA PRO A 105 -13.10 15.35 -3.50
C PRO A 105 -12.98 15.89 -2.07
N TYR A 106 -12.44 15.09 -1.14
CA TYR A 106 -12.27 15.43 0.27
C TYR A 106 -10.80 15.75 0.63
N MET A 107 -9.89 15.71 -0.35
CA MET A 107 -8.48 16.01 -0.16
C MET A 107 -8.21 17.51 -0.36
N SER A 108 -7.83 18.19 0.70
CA SER A 108 -7.37 19.58 0.67
C SER A 108 -5.87 19.69 0.37
N PRO A 109 -5.35 20.87 0.01
CA PRO A 109 -3.91 21.14 -0.08
C PRO A 109 -3.18 20.67 1.18
N GLY A 110 -2.06 19.94 1.02
CA GLY A 110 -1.34 19.27 2.10
C GLY A 110 -1.74 17.81 2.29
N SER A 111 -2.78 17.32 1.62
CA SER A 111 -3.11 15.88 1.59
C SER A 111 -2.11 15.08 0.72
N SER A 112 -2.05 13.78 0.94
CA SER A 112 -1.13 12.89 0.21
C SER A 112 -1.77 11.56 -0.19
N ILE A 113 -1.31 10.99 -1.31
CA ILE A 113 -1.62 9.63 -1.75
C ILE A 113 -0.30 8.87 -1.87
N LEU A 114 -0.08 7.92 -0.97
CA LEU A 114 1.15 7.15 -0.88
C LEU A 114 0.92 5.70 -1.29
N TYR A 115 1.82 5.17 -2.09
CA TYR A 115 1.77 3.79 -2.56
C TYR A 115 2.94 2.99 -1.96
N VAL A 116 2.63 1.84 -1.37
CA VAL A 116 3.64 0.85 -1.02
C VAL A 116 3.88 -0.02 -2.25
N GLY A 117 4.90 0.35 -3.00
CA GLY A 117 5.35 -0.36 -4.19
C GLY A 117 6.16 -1.61 -3.86
N SER A 118 7.20 -1.82 -4.61
CA SER A 118 8.22 -2.87 -4.42
C SER A 118 9.41 -2.57 -5.32
N THR A 119 10.59 -3.04 -4.98
CA THR A 119 11.71 -3.11 -5.94
C THR A 119 11.34 -3.93 -7.19
N LEU A 120 10.34 -4.81 -7.08
CA LEU A 120 9.76 -5.54 -8.23
C LEU A 120 8.81 -4.67 -9.09
N GLY A 121 8.69 -3.40 -8.81
CA GLY A 121 8.11 -2.41 -9.72
C GLY A 121 9.09 -1.86 -10.76
N GLU A 122 10.40 -2.15 -10.60
CA GLU A 122 11.49 -1.68 -11.49
C GLU A 122 12.34 -2.84 -12.03
N LYS A 123 12.24 -4.03 -11.43
CA LYS A 123 12.91 -5.26 -11.84
C LYS A 123 11.95 -6.43 -11.79
N ALA A 124 12.37 -7.60 -12.28
CA ALA A 124 11.56 -8.82 -12.28
C ALA A 124 12.33 -10.00 -11.69
N VAL A 125 11.57 -10.98 -11.20
CA VAL A 125 12.04 -12.30 -10.76
C VAL A 125 11.13 -13.37 -11.33
N PRO A 126 11.61 -14.59 -11.57
CA PRO A 126 10.77 -15.71 -11.97
C PRO A 126 9.69 -16.03 -10.91
N GLY A 127 8.57 -16.60 -11.33
CA GLY A 127 7.53 -17.08 -10.43
C GLY A 127 6.67 -16.00 -9.79
N SER A 128 6.65 -14.76 -10.33
CA SER A 128 5.90 -13.64 -9.76
C SER A 128 5.33 -12.72 -10.86
N PHE A 129 4.84 -13.30 -11.95
CA PHE A 129 4.42 -12.55 -13.14
C PHE A 129 3.34 -11.51 -12.83
N SER A 130 2.24 -11.91 -12.17
CA SER A 130 1.14 -11.00 -11.85
C SER A 130 1.55 -9.90 -10.87
N TYR A 131 2.36 -10.26 -9.87
CA TYR A 131 2.83 -9.28 -8.89
C TYR A 131 3.79 -8.26 -9.51
N VAL A 132 4.79 -8.72 -10.26
CA VAL A 132 5.74 -7.85 -10.97
C VAL A 132 5.00 -6.88 -11.88
N THR A 133 4.09 -7.36 -12.71
CA THR A 133 3.31 -6.51 -13.62
C THR A 133 2.44 -5.51 -12.86
N SER A 134 1.80 -5.93 -11.76
CA SER A 134 1.00 -5.03 -10.93
C SER A 134 1.84 -3.95 -10.24
N LYS A 135 3.05 -4.27 -9.77
CA LYS A 135 3.93 -3.29 -9.11
C LYS A 135 4.54 -2.29 -10.09
N HIS A 136 4.87 -2.71 -11.33
CA HIS A 136 5.21 -1.78 -12.40
C HIS A 136 4.04 -0.84 -12.73
N ALA A 137 2.83 -1.38 -12.81
CA ALA A 137 1.62 -0.58 -13.02
C ALA A 137 1.34 0.40 -11.85
N SER A 138 1.62 0.02 -10.60
CA SER A 138 1.47 0.90 -9.44
C SER A 138 2.37 2.14 -9.52
N ILE A 139 3.60 2.01 -10.00
CA ILE A 139 4.50 3.16 -10.25
C ILE A 139 3.92 4.05 -11.35
N GLY A 140 3.41 3.45 -12.43
CA GLY A 140 2.73 4.18 -13.49
C GLY A 140 1.49 4.92 -12.98
N MET A 141 0.69 4.28 -12.15
CA MET A 141 -0.50 4.86 -11.51
C MET A 141 -0.11 6.08 -10.64
N MET A 142 0.90 5.93 -9.79
CA MET A 142 1.38 7.04 -8.96
C MET A 142 1.81 8.23 -9.81
N ARG A 143 2.59 7.99 -10.87
CA ARG A 143 3.06 9.05 -11.78
C ARG A 143 1.91 9.75 -12.52
N ALA A 144 0.94 8.98 -13.01
CA ALA A 144 -0.25 9.54 -13.64
C ALA A 144 -1.06 10.40 -12.65
N THR A 145 -1.30 9.87 -11.45
CA THR A 145 -1.99 10.62 -10.37
C THR A 145 -1.25 11.91 -10.02
N CYS A 146 0.09 11.89 -9.98
CA CYS A 146 0.89 13.10 -9.77
C CYS A 146 0.62 14.18 -10.82
N GLN A 147 0.54 13.79 -12.10
CA GLN A 147 0.28 14.72 -13.19
C GLN A 147 -1.17 15.24 -13.17
N ASP A 148 -2.13 14.37 -12.91
CA ASP A 148 -3.56 14.74 -12.83
C ASP A 148 -3.83 15.71 -11.66
N LEU A 149 -3.05 15.63 -10.58
CA LEU A 149 -3.19 16.47 -9.39
C LEU A 149 -2.27 17.70 -9.39
N ALA A 150 -1.58 17.99 -10.49
CA ALA A 150 -0.70 19.16 -10.58
C ALA A 150 -1.45 20.45 -10.23
N GLY A 151 -0.91 21.23 -9.28
CA GLY A 151 -1.51 22.48 -8.82
C GLY A 151 -2.63 22.35 -7.77
N SER A 152 -3.06 21.12 -7.42
CA SER A 152 -4.08 20.89 -6.39
C SER A 152 -3.56 21.05 -4.95
N GLY A 153 -2.25 20.94 -4.74
CA GLY A 153 -1.63 20.87 -3.43
C GLY A 153 -1.69 19.47 -2.79
N VAL A 154 -2.22 18.46 -3.49
CA VAL A 154 -2.15 17.05 -3.10
C VAL A 154 -0.93 16.41 -3.75
N HIS A 155 -0.05 15.78 -2.97
CA HIS A 155 1.15 15.15 -3.49
C HIS A 155 1.07 13.61 -3.46
N THR A 156 1.87 12.96 -4.29
CA THR A 156 1.89 11.50 -4.40
C THR A 156 3.30 10.96 -4.38
N ALA A 157 3.51 9.81 -3.76
CA ALA A 157 4.79 9.11 -3.79
C ALA A 157 4.60 7.60 -3.80
N CYS A 158 5.59 6.88 -4.35
CA CYS A 158 5.66 5.43 -4.28
C CYS A 158 6.94 5.02 -3.55
N ILE A 159 6.79 4.38 -2.40
CA ILE A 159 7.90 3.81 -1.65
C ILE A 159 8.08 2.37 -2.13
N ASN A 160 9.26 2.02 -2.65
CA ASN A 160 9.57 0.70 -3.21
C ASN A 160 10.47 -0.11 -2.27
N PRO A 161 9.90 -0.81 -1.26
CA PRO A 161 10.66 -1.62 -0.35
C PRO A 161 11.38 -2.78 -1.06
N GLY A 162 12.56 -3.15 -0.55
CA GLY A 162 13.18 -4.43 -0.80
C GLY A 162 12.59 -5.51 0.12
N PHE A 163 13.40 -6.53 0.44
CA PHE A 163 12.99 -7.62 1.32
C PHE A 163 12.71 -7.11 2.74
N THR A 164 11.42 -7.01 3.07
CA THR A 164 10.93 -6.52 4.36
C THR A 164 10.39 -7.70 5.17
N ASP A 165 10.73 -7.76 6.45
CA ASP A 165 10.34 -8.84 7.36
C ASP A 165 8.84 -8.81 7.66
N THR A 166 8.06 -9.49 6.84
CA THR A 166 6.61 -9.55 6.89
C THR A 166 6.13 -10.99 6.73
N GLU A 167 4.89 -11.26 7.14
CA GLU A 167 4.23 -12.54 6.86
C GLU A 167 4.23 -12.84 5.35
N MET A 168 3.90 -11.85 4.52
CA MET A 168 3.91 -12.01 3.07
C MET A 168 5.26 -12.52 2.55
N LEU A 169 6.39 -12.03 3.07
CA LEU A 169 7.71 -12.52 2.67
C LEU A 169 7.92 -13.96 3.15
N ARG A 170 7.57 -14.25 4.40
CA ARG A 170 7.76 -15.58 5.01
C ARG A 170 6.89 -16.65 4.37
N ASP A 171 5.70 -16.31 3.90
CA ASP A 171 4.81 -17.22 3.17
C ASP A 171 5.31 -17.57 1.77
N HIS A 172 6.18 -16.72 1.20
CA HIS A 172 6.66 -16.87 -0.18
C HIS A 172 8.12 -17.33 -0.29
N ILE A 173 8.90 -17.18 0.76
CA ILE A 173 10.33 -17.55 0.78
C ILE A 173 10.55 -18.64 1.84
N PRO A 174 11.12 -19.80 1.46
CA PRO A 174 11.46 -20.85 2.40
C PRO A 174 12.40 -20.35 3.51
N ALA A 175 12.21 -20.86 4.72
CA ALA A 175 12.94 -20.39 5.91
C ALA A 175 14.46 -20.61 5.79
N ASP A 176 14.90 -21.65 5.11
CA ASP A 176 16.30 -21.97 4.85
C ASP A 176 16.98 -21.01 3.85
N VAL A 177 16.21 -20.37 2.96
CA VAL A 177 16.68 -19.38 2.00
C VAL A 177 16.72 -17.96 2.61
N MET A 178 15.97 -17.72 3.68
CA MET A 178 15.83 -16.39 4.29
C MET A 178 17.17 -15.72 4.66
N PRO A 179 18.19 -16.43 5.20
CA PRO A 179 19.50 -15.83 5.47
C PRO A 179 20.21 -15.31 4.21
N GLU A 180 20.07 -16.00 3.07
CA GLU A 180 20.65 -15.56 1.80
C GLU A 180 19.96 -14.30 1.29
N ILE A 181 18.62 -14.25 1.39
CA ILE A 181 17.81 -13.08 1.04
C ILE A 181 18.23 -11.88 1.90
N ALA A 182 18.45 -12.07 3.19
CA ALA A 182 18.89 -11.01 4.09
C ALA A 182 20.25 -10.43 3.67
N GLN A 183 21.19 -11.27 3.22
CA GLN A 183 22.51 -10.83 2.74
C GLN A 183 22.46 -10.04 1.42
N MET A 184 21.36 -10.10 0.67
CA MET A 184 21.19 -9.27 -0.53
C MET A 184 20.99 -7.78 -0.23
N SER A 185 20.67 -7.42 1.02
CA SER A 185 20.61 -6.03 1.46
C SER A 185 22.02 -5.51 1.83
N ALA A 186 22.23 -4.21 1.68
CA ALA A 186 23.51 -3.59 2.03
C ALA A 186 23.88 -3.74 3.52
N TYR A 187 22.91 -4.00 4.37
CA TYR A 187 23.09 -4.15 5.82
C TYR A 187 23.09 -5.62 6.28
N GLY A 188 22.97 -6.58 5.37
CA GLY A 188 22.97 -8.02 5.70
C GLY A 188 21.75 -8.47 6.52
N ARG A 189 20.65 -7.74 6.48
CA ARG A 189 19.40 -8.06 7.19
C ARG A 189 18.18 -7.70 6.35
N LEU A 190 17.04 -8.25 6.72
CA LEU A 190 15.75 -7.79 6.22
C LEU A 190 15.45 -6.36 6.72
N ILE A 191 14.64 -5.65 5.95
CA ILE A 191 14.11 -4.34 6.33
C ILE A 191 13.01 -4.56 7.38
N GLU A 192 13.05 -3.79 8.47
CA GLU A 192 11.98 -3.82 9.46
C GLU A 192 10.75 -3.07 8.93
N PRO A 193 9.52 -3.58 9.12
CA PRO A 193 8.30 -2.89 8.74
C PRO A 193 8.21 -1.45 9.26
N SER A 194 8.72 -1.20 10.46
CA SER A 194 8.77 0.12 11.08
C SER A 194 9.68 1.11 10.35
N GLU A 195 10.71 0.64 9.65
CA GLU A 195 11.58 1.50 8.83
C GLU A 195 10.79 2.05 7.64
N ILE A 196 10.00 1.20 6.98
CA ILE A 196 9.12 1.62 5.87
C ILE A 196 8.01 2.56 6.39
N ALA A 197 7.43 2.26 7.54
CA ALA A 197 6.41 3.10 8.16
C ALA A 197 6.91 4.53 8.42
N ARG A 198 8.14 4.69 8.92
CA ARG A 198 8.76 6.02 9.12
C ARG A 198 9.01 6.76 7.81
N ILE A 199 9.38 6.05 6.73
CA ILE A 199 9.53 6.65 5.40
C ILE A 199 8.17 7.11 4.87
N LEU A 200 7.10 6.33 5.06
CA LEU A 200 5.75 6.72 4.69
C LEU A 200 5.29 7.97 5.45
N LEU A 201 5.54 8.05 6.77
CA LEU A 201 5.24 9.24 7.55
C LEU A 201 6.02 10.46 7.06
N PHE A 202 7.32 10.31 6.81
CA PHE A 202 8.15 11.36 6.25
C PHE A 202 7.63 11.86 4.90
N ALA A 203 7.25 10.93 4.02
CA ALA A 203 6.67 11.27 2.72
C ALA A 203 5.32 12.00 2.87
N ALA A 204 4.46 11.58 3.81
CA ALA A 204 3.18 12.23 4.08
C ALA A 204 3.35 13.69 4.52
N GLN A 205 4.41 13.99 5.27
CA GLN A 205 4.71 15.31 5.84
C GLN A 205 5.60 16.19 4.95
N THR A 206 6.03 15.67 3.79
CA THR A 206 7.03 16.33 2.94
C THR A 206 6.50 16.49 1.51
N PRO A 207 5.69 17.53 1.22
CA PRO A 207 5.00 17.69 -0.07
C PRO A 207 5.91 17.86 -1.30
N VAL A 208 7.20 18.15 -1.10
CA VAL A 208 8.18 18.20 -2.20
C VAL A 208 8.55 16.80 -2.72
N ILE A 209 8.22 15.74 -1.99
CA ILE A 209 8.30 14.36 -2.47
C ILE A 209 7.03 14.12 -3.29
N ASN A 210 7.13 14.29 -4.61
CA ASN A 210 5.98 14.22 -5.49
C ASN A 210 6.38 13.64 -6.88
N GLY A 211 5.84 12.47 -7.21
CA GLY A 211 6.12 11.74 -8.46
C GLY A 211 7.38 10.86 -8.39
#